data_95b02ece59a39f8cc3f60fdb04af37b4
#
_entry.id   95b02ece59a39f8cc3f60fdb04af37b4
#
_cell.length_a   1.000
_cell.length_b   1.000
_cell.length_c   1.000
_cell.angle_alpha   90.00
_cell.angle_beta   90.00
_cell.angle_gamma   90.00
#
_symmetry.space_group_name_H-M   'P 1'
#
loop_
_entity.id
_entity.type
_entity.pdbx_description
1 polymer ?
#
loop_
_entity_poly.entity_id
_entity_poly.type
_entity_poly.pdbx_seq_one_letter_code
_entity_poly.pdbx_strand_id
1 'polypeptide(L)'
;MQKQDFSEIESSKQELLVYGPAHKFDKFDKILMKALNQNARQSLADLSKKVGLSRDAIRNRIQKLIKDKVITNFKPILNPPAMGFPIINYVFIALHNPTPDEEKKFISFMKGHKNITYVASLIGKWDFIIDVMAENPGKFNDVLKELRQNFADLIKDYEVYGVLEEQKYEEIAGLLS
;
A
#
# COMPACT_ATOMS: atom_id res chain seq x y z
N MET A 1 -13.06 3.79 27.41
CA MET A 1 -12.18 3.72 26.22
C MET A 1 -12.88 4.47 25.11
N GLN A 2 -12.53 5.76 24.90
CA GLN A 2 -13.12 6.54 23.80
C GLN A 2 -12.58 5.97 22.49
N LYS A 3 -13.48 5.46 21.64
CA LYS A 3 -13.16 5.06 20.26
C LYS A 3 -12.60 6.28 19.54
N GLN A 4 -11.39 6.19 18.98
CA GLN A 4 -10.91 7.13 17.99
C GLN A 4 -11.82 6.97 16.78
N ASP A 5 -12.54 8.02 16.42
CA ASP A 5 -13.38 8.05 15.24
C ASP A 5 -12.49 8.41 14.04
N PHE A 6 -12.14 7.40 13.26
CA PHE A 6 -11.41 7.53 11.99
C PHE A 6 -12.33 7.24 10.80
N SER A 7 -13.65 7.40 10.96
CA SER A 7 -14.66 7.10 9.94
C SER A 7 -14.46 7.85 8.61
N GLU A 8 -13.76 8.99 8.63
CA GLU A 8 -13.44 9.76 7.41
C GLU A 8 -12.47 9.03 6.47
N ILE A 9 -11.73 8.01 6.96
CA ILE A 9 -10.78 7.23 6.15
C ILE A 9 -11.50 6.11 5.37
N GLU A 10 -12.65 5.63 5.88
CA GLU A 10 -13.33 4.45 5.33
C GLU A 10 -14.07 4.71 4.01
N SER A 11 -14.34 5.96 3.62
CA SER A 11 -15.22 6.28 2.49
C SER A 11 -14.52 6.69 1.19
N SER A 12 -13.21 6.88 1.16
CA SER A 12 -12.50 7.26 -0.06
C SER A 12 -11.91 6.03 -0.77
N LYS A 13 -12.17 5.89 -2.09
CA LYS A 13 -11.37 5.02 -2.97
C LYS A 13 -9.89 5.30 -2.68
N GLN A 14 -9.18 4.31 -2.13
CA GLN A 14 -7.80 4.47 -1.65
C GLN A 14 -6.87 4.82 -2.81
N GLU A 15 -6.64 6.11 -3.02
CA GLU A 15 -5.46 6.56 -3.74
C GLU A 15 -4.29 6.48 -2.75
N LEU A 16 -3.43 5.48 -2.91
CA LEU A 16 -2.26 5.28 -2.04
C LEU A 16 -1.21 6.36 -2.22
N LEU A 17 -1.06 6.86 -3.45
CA LEU A 17 -0.14 7.95 -3.79
C LEU A 17 -0.95 9.12 -4.35
N VAL A 18 -0.95 10.24 -3.61
CA VAL A 18 -1.60 11.48 -4.03
C VAL A 18 -0.52 12.52 -4.29
N TYR A 19 -0.35 12.89 -5.55
CA TYR A 19 0.62 13.92 -5.94
C TYR A 19 0.03 15.31 -5.73
N GLY A 20 0.80 16.17 -5.08
CA GLY A 20 0.38 17.54 -4.77
C GLY A 20 1.50 18.31 -4.07
N PRO A 21 1.23 19.53 -3.58
CA PRO A 21 2.21 20.27 -2.81
C PRO A 21 2.58 19.51 -1.53
N ALA A 22 3.89 19.40 -1.27
CA ALA A 22 4.38 18.72 -0.09
C ALA A 22 3.88 19.40 1.20
N HIS A 23 3.42 18.61 2.16
CA HIS A 23 3.06 19.09 3.48
C HIS A 23 4.31 19.66 4.21
N LYS A 24 4.16 20.82 4.84
CA LYS A 24 5.25 21.43 5.63
C LYS A 24 5.20 20.90 7.06
N PHE A 25 6.09 19.94 7.35
CA PHE A 25 6.21 19.35 8.67
C PHE A 25 6.92 20.28 9.66
N ASP A 26 6.30 20.52 10.82
CA ASP A 26 7.02 21.04 11.96
C ASP A 26 7.68 19.91 12.80
N LYS A 27 8.42 20.29 13.83
CA LYS A 27 9.10 19.32 14.71
C LYS A 27 8.12 18.34 15.39
N PHE A 28 6.92 18.80 15.71
CA PHE A 28 5.91 17.98 16.40
C PHE A 28 5.26 16.99 15.45
N ASP A 29 5.01 17.39 14.19
CA ASP A 29 4.49 16.50 13.15
C ASP A 29 5.49 15.37 12.87
N LYS A 30 6.80 15.68 12.78
CA LYS A 30 7.85 14.67 12.56
C LYS A 30 7.89 13.65 13.71
N ILE A 31 7.86 14.09 14.96
CA ILE A 31 7.83 13.21 16.14
C ILE A 31 6.54 12.35 16.13
N LEU A 32 5.40 12.98 15.86
CA LEU A 32 4.11 12.31 15.81
C LEU A 32 4.07 11.24 14.73
N MET A 33 4.54 11.54 13.51
CA MET A 33 4.60 10.58 12.40
C MET A 33 5.51 9.39 12.72
N LYS A 34 6.70 9.63 13.28
CA LYS A 34 7.60 8.56 13.72
C LYS A 34 6.96 7.68 14.80
N ALA A 35 6.26 8.28 15.76
CA ALA A 35 5.57 7.54 16.81
C ALA A 35 4.41 6.69 16.23
N LEU A 36 3.60 7.24 15.32
CA LEU A 36 2.50 6.53 14.67
C LEU A 36 3.01 5.41 13.74
N ASN A 37 4.11 5.64 13.02
CA ASN A 37 4.72 4.62 12.18
C ASN A 37 5.23 3.41 12.97
N GLN A 38 5.78 3.65 14.16
CA GLN A 38 6.22 2.57 15.07
C GLN A 38 5.02 1.79 15.64
N ASN A 39 3.96 2.49 16.03
CA ASN A 39 2.75 1.87 16.58
C ASN A 39 1.54 2.82 16.41
N ALA A 40 0.74 2.56 15.40
CA ALA A 40 -0.47 3.33 15.12
C ALA A 40 -1.60 3.14 16.17
N ARG A 41 -1.48 2.17 17.09
CA ARG A 41 -2.47 1.87 18.13
C ARG A 41 -2.23 2.61 19.45
N GLN A 42 -1.25 3.52 19.51
CA GLN A 42 -1.00 4.31 20.70
C GLN A 42 -2.19 5.19 21.07
N SER A 43 -2.42 5.34 22.39
CA SER A 43 -3.46 6.26 22.87
C SER A 43 -3.03 7.72 22.64
N LEU A 44 -4.03 8.63 22.55
CA LEU A 44 -3.76 10.07 22.52
C LEU A 44 -2.95 10.54 23.75
N ALA A 45 -3.11 9.86 24.90
CA ALA A 45 -2.35 10.16 26.10
C ALA A 45 -0.86 9.82 25.96
N ASP A 46 -0.54 8.67 25.34
CA ASP A 46 0.84 8.26 25.10
C ASP A 46 1.50 9.12 24.03
N LEU A 47 0.79 9.44 22.96
CA LEU A 47 1.27 10.37 21.94
C LEU A 47 1.49 11.77 22.51
N SER A 48 0.58 12.26 23.38
CA SER A 48 0.72 13.54 24.09
C SER A 48 2.02 13.62 24.89
N LYS A 49 2.35 12.55 25.63
CA LYS A 49 3.61 12.48 26.39
C LYS A 49 4.85 12.46 25.49
N LYS A 50 4.79 11.68 24.39
CA LYS A 50 5.94 11.54 23.45
C LYS A 50 6.22 12.83 22.68
N VAL A 51 5.16 13.50 22.24
CA VAL A 51 5.26 14.70 21.38
C VAL A 51 5.43 15.98 22.24
N GLY A 52 4.96 15.96 23.49
CA GLY A 52 4.98 17.12 24.38
C GLY A 52 3.87 18.14 24.10
N LEU A 53 2.69 17.66 23.63
CA LEU A 53 1.52 18.50 23.34
C LEU A 53 0.28 17.97 24.06
N SER A 54 -0.79 18.78 24.16
CA SER A 54 -2.07 18.33 24.71
C SER A 54 -2.73 17.27 23.81
N ARG A 55 -3.62 16.45 24.38
CA ARG A 55 -4.36 15.41 23.63
C ARG A 55 -5.17 16.00 22.47
N ASP A 56 -5.76 17.17 22.68
CA ASP A 56 -6.55 17.83 21.64
C ASP A 56 -5.65 18.38 20.52
N ALA A 57 -4.48 18.91 20.86
CA ALA A 57 -3.49 19.31 19.87
C ALA A 57 -3.01 18.12 19.02
N ILE A 58 -2.78 16.94 19.64
CA ILE A 58 -2.43 15.71 18.92
C ILE A 58 -3.56 15.27 18.00
N ARG A 59 -4.82 15.25 18.48
CA ARG A 59 -6.00 14.91 17.66
C ARG A 59 -6.09 15.80 16.44
N ASN A 60 -6.02 17.11 16.63
CA ASN A 60 -6.13 18.09 15.55
C ASN A 60 -5.00 17.94 14.51
N ARG A 61 -3.76 17.59 14.95
CA ARG A 61 -2.64 17.32 14.05
C ARG A 61 -2.88 16.06 13.23
N ILE A 62 -3.32 14.97 13.84
CA ILE A 62 -3.67 13.74 13.11
C ILE A 62 -4.74 14.02 12.07
N GLN A 63 -5.83 14.71 12.42
CA GLN A 63 -6.88 15.08 11.49
C GLN A 63 -6.36 15.93 10.33
N LYS A 64 -5.47 16.90 10.62
CA LYS A 64 -4.84 17.71 9.58
C LYS A 64 -3.98 16.84 8.65
N LEU A 65 -3.16 15.95 9.17
CA LEU A 65 -2.32 15.03 8.37
C LEU A 65 -3.16 14.10 7.49
N ILE A 66 -4.33 13.65 7.98
CA ILE A 66 -5.31 12.90 7.18
C ILE A 66 -5.92 13.77 6.07
N LYS A 67 -6.38 14.97 6.43
CA LYS A 67 -6.96 15.92 5.46
C LYS A 67 -5.96 16.29 4.35
N ASP A 68 -4.71 16.51 4.72
CA ASP A 68 -3.62 16.83 3.80
C ASP A 68 -3.09 15.59 3.04
N LYS A 69 -3.74 14.42 3.19
CA LYS A 69 -3.37 13.14 2.55
C LYS A 69 -1.94 12.66 2.86
N VAL A 70 -1.35 13.13 3.95
CA VAL A 70 -0.07 12.63 4.48
C VAL A 70 -0.26 11.25 5.12
N ILE A 71 -1.35 11.10 5.89
CA ILE A 71 -1.80 9.81 6.40
C ILE A 71 -2.97 9.38 5.52
N THR A 72 -2.78 8.30 4.76
CA THR A 72 -3.80 7.77 3.85
C THR A 72 -4.59 6.63 4.48
N ASN A 73 -4.04 5.95 5.48
CA ASN A 73 -4.69 4.81 6.14
C ASN A 73 -4.06 4.47 7.50
N PHE A 74 -4.83 3.72 8.32
CA PHE A 74 -4.37 3.04 9.53
C PHE A 74 -4.69 1.57 9.42
N LYS A 75 -3.80 0.77 8.89
CA LYS A 75 -4.00 -0.68 8.73
C LYS A 75 -2.86 -1.46 9.41
N PRO A 76 -3.13 -2.67 9.93
CA PRO A 76 -2.08 -3.54 10.43
C PRO A 76 -1.20 -4.03 9.27
N ILE A 77 0.06 -4.27 9.56
CA ILE A 77 0.93 -5.09 8.71
C ILE A 77 0.60 -6.55 9.04
N LEU A 78 0.24 -7.31 8.03
CA LEU A 78 -0.14 -8.70 8.16
C LEU A 78 1.03 -9.60 7.75
N ASN A 79 1.07 -10.81 8.31
CA ASN A 79 2.06 -11.85 7.97
C ASN A 79 1.40 -12.87 7.02
N PRO A 80 1.62 -12.81 5.69
CA PRO A 80 0.94 -13.67 4.73
C PRO A 80 1.16 -15.17 4.97
N PRO A 81 2.39 -15.67 5.26
CA PRO A 81 2.59 -17.05 5.63
C PRO A 81 1.75 -17.53 6.82
N ALA A 82 1.62 -16.69 7.88
CA ALA A 82 0.78 -17.02 9.03
C ALA A 82 -0.73 -17.04 8.71
N MET A 83 -1.12 -16.42 7.60
CA MET A 83 -2.50 -16.43 7.08
C MET A 83 -2.75 -17.57 6.08
N GLY A 84 -1.75 -18.42 5.80
CA GLY A 84 -1.85 -19.52 4.85
C GLY A 84 -1.44 -19.18 3.42
N PHE A 85 -0.76 -18.05 3.21
CA PHE A 85 -0.26 -17.59 1.90
C PHE A 85 1.27 -17.54 1.87
N PRO A 86 1.97 -18.69 1.90
CA PRO A 86 3.44 -18.72 1.94
C PRO A 86 4.12 -18.41 0.60
N ILE A 87 3.38 -18.42 -0.50
CA ILE A 87 3.91 -18.09 -1.82
C ILE A 87 3.71 -16.60 -2.06
N ILE A 88 4.81 -15.87 -2.17
CA ILE A 88 4.85 -14.44 -2.45
C ILE A 88 5.74 -14.25 -3.69
N ASN A 89 5.19 -13.70 -4.75
CA ASN A 89 5.92 -13.48 -6.00
C ASN A 89 5.64 -12.08 -6.56
N TYR A 90 6.69 -11.39 -6.93
CA TYR A 90 6.59 -10.22 -7.79
C TYR A 90 6.54 -10.65 -9.25
N VAL A 91 5.56 -10.15 -9.98
CA VAL A 91 5.42 -10.37 -11.42
C VAL A 91 5.57 -9.02 -12.11
N PHE A 92 6.58 -8.90 -12.95
CA PHE A 92 6.81 -7.76 -13.82
C PHE A 92 6.16 -8.05 -15.16
N ILE A 93 5.39 -7.10 -15.70
CA ILE A 93 4.59 -7.29 -16.89
C ILE A 93 4.88 -6.18 -17.89
N ALA A 94 5.18 -6.55 -19.14
CA ALA A 94 5.24 -5.64 -20.27
C ALA A 94 4.01 -5.84 -21.17
N LEU A 95 3.42 -4.74 -21.64
CA LEU A 95 2.27 -4.76 -22.55
C LEU A 95 2.70 -4.52 -23.99
N HIS A 96 1.86 -4.93 -24.93
CA HIS A 96 2.04 -4.70 -26.35
C HIS A 96 1.08 -3.61 -26.85
N ASN A 97 1.60 -2.37 -26.94
CA ASN A 97 0.87 -1.20 -27.48
C ASN A 97 -0.58 -1.07 -26.98
N PRO A 98 -0.82 -1.01 -25.67
CA PRO A 98 -2.18 -0.95 -25.13
C PRO A 98 -2.91 0.32 -25.57
N THR A 99 -4.17 0.20 -25.94
CA THR A 99 -5.07 1.35 -25.96
C THR A 99 -5.39 1.78 -24.53
N PRO A 100 -5.76 3.04 -24.28
CA PRO A 100 -6.14 3.50 -22.92
C PRO A 100 -7.26 2.68 -22.28
N ASP A 101 -8.20 2.16 -23.07
CA ASP A 101 -9.31 1.34 -22.58
C ASP A 101 -8.86 -0.08 -22.20
N GLU A 102 -7.96 -0.67 -22.97
CA GLU A 102 -7.36 -1.97 -22.66
C GLU A 102 -6.51 -1.90 -21.37
N GLU A 103 -5.67 -0.88 -21.27
CA GLU A 103 -4.87 -0.65 -20.06
C GLU A 103 -5.76 -0.46 -18.83
N LYS A 104 -6.83 0.33 -18.93
CA LYS A 104 -7.79 0.53 -17.86
C LYS A 104 -8.49 -0.76 -17.43
N LYS A 105 -8.88 -1.61 -18.40
CA LYS A 105 -9.47 -2.93 -18.12
C LYS A 105 -8.48 -3.84 -17.43
N PHE A 106 -7.22 -3.86 -17.88
CA PHE A 106 -6.13 -4.63 -17.27
C PHE A 106 -5.88 -4.22 -15.83
N ILE A 107 -5.75 -2.91 -15.56
CA ILE A 107 -5.59 -2.37 -14.20
C ILE A 107 -6.79 -2.74 -13.33
N SER A 108 -8.01 -2.62 -13.86
CA SER A 108 -9.23 -2.96 -13.12
C SER A 108 -9.28 -4.44 -12.73
N PHE A 109 -8.89 -5.33 -13.64
CA PHE A 109 -8.78 -6.75 -13.36
C PHE A 109 -7.78 -7.04 -12.24
N MET A 110 -6.55 -6.50 -12.35
CA MET A 110 -5.52 -6.69 -11.34
C MET A 110 -5.95 -6.16 -9.96
N LYS A 111 -6.57 -4.98 -9.91
CA LYS A 111 -7.08 -4.38 -8.67
C LYS A 111 -8.25 -5.15 -8.04
N GLY A 112 -9.01 -5.87 -8.84
CA GLY A 112 -10.15 -6.69 -8.38
C GLY A 112 -9.77 -8.11 -8.00
N HIS A 113 -8.58 -8.59 -8.35
CA HIS A 113 -8.19 -9.98 -8.13
C HIS A 113 -7.71 -10.21 -6.69
N LYS A 114 -8.33 -11.16 -5.97
CA LYS A 114 -8.10 -11.41 -4.53
C LYS A 114 -6.65 -11.78 -4.16
N ASN A 115 -5.94 -12.45 -5.06
CA ASN A 115 -4.56 -12.89 -4.85
C ASN A 115 -3.52 -11.85 -5.29
N ILE A 116 -3.94 -10.77 -5.94
CA ILE A 116 -3.06 -9.65 -6.32
C ILE A 116 -3.17 -8.59 -5.23
N THR A 117 -2.15 -8.47 -4.40
CA THR A 117 -2.16 -7.64 -3.19
C THR A 117 -1.53 -6.27 -3.40
N TYR A 118 -0.77 -6.11 -4.49
CA TYR A 118 -0.14 -4.85 -4.87
C TYR A 118 -0.11 -4.73 -6.40
N VAL A 119 -0.31 -3.52 -6.88
CA VAL A 119 -0.21 -3.16 -8.31
C VAL A 119 0.41 -1.78 -8.41
N ALA A 120 1.45 -1.65 -9.22
CA ALA A 120 2.02 -0.34 -9.57
C ALA A 120 2.36 -0.29 -11.06
N SER A 121 2.12 0.89 -11.67
CA SER A 121 2.65 1.21 -13.00
C SER A 121 4.11 1.65 -12.88
N LEU A 122 4.93 1.25 -13.83
CA LEU A 122 6.37 1.48 -13.83
C LEU A 122 6.78 2.35 -15.03
N ILE A 123 7.93 3.00 -14.89
CA ILE A 123 8.64 3.64 -16.00
C ILE A 123 9.91 2.82 -16.25
N GLY A 124 10.07 2.22 -17.43
CA GLY A 124 11.24 1.45 -17.78
C GLY A 124 10.93 0.27 -18.70
N LYS A 125 11.64 -0.85 -18.52
CA LYS A 125 11.46 -2.07 -19.31
C LYS A 125 10.06 -2.68 -19.15
N TRP A 126 9.49 -2.59 -17.94
CA TRP A 126 8.23 -3.17 -17.55
C TRP A 126 7.19 -2.06 -17.34
N ASP A 127 5.95 -2.31 -17.73
CA ASP A 127 4.84 -1.37 -17.55
C ASP A 127 4.20 -1.50 -16.18
N PHE A 128 4.17 -2.72 -15.63
CA PHE A 128 3.56 -3.00 -14.32
C PHE A 128 4.43 -3.94 -13.48
N ILE A 129 4.30 -3.77 -12.16
CA ILE A 129 4.64 -4.77 -11.15
C ILE A 129 3.39 -5.11 -10.36
N ILE A 130 3.17 -6.41 -10.15
CA ILE A 130 2.15 -6.91 -9.22
C ILE A 130 2.78 -7.81 -8.18
N ASP A 131 2.21 -7.81 -6.97
CA ASP A 131 2.52 -8.82 -5.95
C ASP A 131 1.39 -9.84 -5.91
N VAL A 132 1.73 -11.10 -6.08
CA VAL A 132 0.78 -12.22 -6.07
C VAL A 132 1.06 -13.11 -4.88
N MET A 133 0.08 -13.23 -3.99
CA MET A 133 0.15 -14.11 -2.82
C MET A 133 -0.76 -15.32 -3.01
N ALA A 134 -0.24 -16.52 -2.70
CA ALA A 134 -0.97 -17.76 -2.91
C ALA A 134 -0.67 -18.81 -1.82
N GLU A 135 -1.62 -19.73 -1.62
CA GLU A 135 -1.51 -20.83 -0.67
C GLU A 135 -0.46 -21.88 -1.09
N ASN A 136 -0.26 -22.04 -2.39
CA ASN A 136 0.67 -22.99 -2.97
C ASN A 136 1.03 -22.61 -4.42
N PRO A 137 2.06 -23.26 -5.03
CA PRO A 137 2.47 -22.96 -6.40
C PRO A 137 1.38 -23.20 -7.46
N GLY A 138 0.47 -24.15 -7.23
CA GLY A 138 -0.67 -24.41 -8.13
C GLY A 138 -1.62 -23.21 -8.19
N LYS A 139 -1.96 -22.64 -7.03
CA LYS A 139 -2.80 -21.44 -6.94
C LYS A 139 -2.14 -20.21 -7.54
N PHE A 140 -0.83 -20.05 -7.36
CA PHE A 140 -0.09 -19.01 -8.05
C PHE A 140 -0.17 -19.16 -9.58
N ASN A 141 0.03 -20.40 -10.09
CA ASN A 141 -0.08 -20.66 -11.52
C ASN A 141 -1.49 -20.42 -12.07
N ASP A 142 -2.55 -20.66 -11.26
CA ASP A 142 -3.93 -20.32 -11.66
C ASP A 142 -4.09 -18.82 -11.91
N VAL A 143 -3.52 -17.95 -11.07
CA VAL A 143 -3.53 -16.49 -11.27
C VAL A 143 -2.85 -16.11 -12.60
N LEU A 144 -1.68 -16.69 -12.89
CA LEU A 144 -0.97 -16.43 -14.15
C LEU A 144 -1.75 -16.93 -15.37
N LYS A 145 -2.47 -18.05 -15.23
CA LYS A 145 -3.36 -18.55 -16.29
C LYS A 145 -4.53 -17.60 -16.54
N GLU A 146 -5.17 -17.10 -15.49
CA GLU A 146 -6.26 -16.14 -15.61
C GLU A 146 -5.80 -14.84 -16.31
N LEU A 147 -4.62 -14.32 -15.93
CA LEU A 147 -4.02 -13.18 -16.62
C LEU A 147 -3.82 -13.44 -18.12
N ARG A 148 -3.21 -14.58 -18.46
CA ARG A 148 -2.96 -14.95 -19.86
C ARG A 148 -4.26 -15.21 -20.65
N GLN A 149 -5.26 -15.84 -20.03
CA GLN A 149 -6.53 -16.14 -20.71
C GLN A 149 -7.32 -14.86 -21.03
N ASN A 150 -7.29 -13.87 -20.13
CA ASN A 150 -8.04 -12.63 -20.30
C ASN A 150 -7.29 -11.58 -21.13
N PHE A 151 -5.95 -11.65 -21.21
CA PHE A 151 -5.11 -10.59 -21.78
C PHE A 151 -3.96 -11.12 -22.65
N ALA A 152 -4.16 -12.26 -23.34
CA ALA A 152 -3.13 -12.90 -24.17
C ALA A 152 -2.53 -11.96 -25.22
N ASP A 153 -3.38 -11.19 -25.90
CA ASP A 153 -2.97 -10.27 -26.98
C ASP A 153 -2.34 -8.97 -26.42
N LEU A 154 -2.61 -8.66 -25.15
CA LEU A 154 -2.15 -7.45 -24.51
C LEU A 154 -0.79 -7.64 -23.81
N ILE A 155 -0.58 -8.80 -23.15
CA ILE A 155 0.66 -9.11 -22.44
C ILE A 155 1.74 -9.51 -23.45
N LYS A 156 2.76 -8.64 -23.58
CA LYS A 156 3.93 -8.92 -24.42
C LYS A 156 4.89 -9.90 -23.78
N ASP A 157 5.18 -9.70 -22.49
CA ASP A 157 6.14 -10.48 -21.73
C ASP A 157 5.89 -10.32 -20.23
N TYR A 158 6.38 -11.26 -19.42
CA TYR A 158 6.38 -11.12 -17.97
C TYR A 158 7.54 -11.93 -17.35
N GLU A 159 8.04 -11.42 -16.22
CA GLU A 159 9.02 -12.12 -15.39
C GLU A 159 8.47 -12.33 -13.97
N VAL A 160 8.81 -13.46 -13.37
CA VAL A 160 8.36 -13.84 -12.02
C VAL A 160 9.58 -13.96 -11.10
N TYR A 161 9.51 -13.28 -9.96
CA TYR A 161 10.51 -13.33 -8.91
C TYR A 161 9.89 -13.76 -7.60
N GLY A 162 10.29 -14.94 -7.09
CA GLY A 162 9.87 -15.41 -5.77
C GLY A 162 10.57 -14.64 -4.66
N VAL A 163 9.80 -14.17 -3.69
CA VAL A 163 10.34 -13.55 -2.48
C VAL A 163 10.83 -14.63 -1.53
N LEU A 164 12.12 -14.63 -1.21
CA LEU A 164 12.71 -15.55 -0.23
C LEU A 164 12.51 -15.02 1.19
N GLU A 165 12.76 -13.73 1.39
CA GLU A 165 12.68 -13.08 2.69
C GLU A 165 12.46 -11.57 2.53
N GLU A 166 11.54 -11.02 3.30
CA GLU A 166 11.35 -9.58 3.44
C GLU A 166 12.38 -9.00 4.42
N GLN A 167 13.38 -8.31 3.91
CA GLN A 167 14.46 -7.75 4.74
C GLN A 167 14.05 -6.46 5.46
N LYS A 168 13.16 -5.68 4.87
CA LYS A 168 12.62 -4.43 5.41
C LYS A 168 11.27 -4.12 4.81
N TYR A 169 10.29 -3.86 5.67
CA TYR A 169 9.01 -3.31 5.22
C TYR A 169 9.06 -1.78 5.14
N GLU A 170 8.12 -1.16 4.43
CA GLU A 170 8.10 0.29 4.24
C GLU A 170 8.21 1.08 5.55
N GLU A 171 9.25 1.89 5.71
CA GLU A 171 9.51 2.73 6.87
C GLU A 171 9.71 4.19 6.47
N ILE A 172 8.68 4.76 5.84
CA ILE A 172 8.71 6.07 5.18
C ILE A 172 8.93 7.21 6.19
N ALA A 173 8.40 7.08 7.41
CA ALA A 173 8.57 8.11 8.45
C ALA A 173 10.05 8.35 8.84
N GLY A 174 10.94 7.40 8.55
CA GLY A 174 12.40 7.59 8.70
C GLY A 174 12.98 8.67 7.79
N LEU A 175 12.31 9.03 6.68
CA LEU A 175 12.74 10.11 5.80
C LEU A 175 12.51 11.51 6.39
N LEU A 176 11.70 11.63 7.44
CA LEU A 176 11.45 12.90 8.13
C LEU A 176 12.61 13.20 9.11
N SER A 177 13.71 13.69 8.56
CA SER A 177 14.87 14.16 9.32
C SER A 177 14.59 15.47 10.06
#